data_2acfbd01f346993003c8c604abd22702
#
_entry.id   2acfbd01f346993003c8c604abd22702
#
_cell.length_a   1.000
_cell.length_b   1.000
_cell.length_c   1.000
_cell.angle_alpha   90.00
_cell.angle_beta   90.00
_cell.angle_gamma   90.00
#
_symmetry.space_group_name_H-M   'P 1'
#
loop_
_entity.id
_entity.type
_entity.pdbx_description
1 polymer ?
#
loop_
_entity_poly.entity_id
_entity_poly.type
_entity_poly.pdbx_seq_one_letter_code
_entity_poly.pdbx_strand_id
1 'polypeptide(L)'
;MKKIFYVLLVLFVIIVFVKPDIYPVSACENQHPTSLFSDKEASIICIDSKNIYDFNDNDPENIAIPGHLYFPPNIDSPVSLIIISHGAGGIFRFHYDYKDMMLEHGYAVLIIDHFTPRDTIIDFTFKYVTEPMMVSDVINSAKILRTHPRLNGKIGYIGWSKGGIGPILLKNKHLYDKLVYKNDFEFLAGVYTYCGFDIDKENVTDIPMLLISGNKDKITPASYCSELISKLNDENIEYHILADAYHGFDNYAFFFGSYLPWQPVLNANTDKCLLKINPIFQTVNLNDNMDLSSLKNRTRFLDECTSQGAYVQYNSQPSIDAKKILMKFINKHMPN
;
A
#
# COMPACT_ATOMS: atom_id res chain seq x y z
N MET A 1 8.44 -33.68 17.13
CA MET A 1 8.43 -32.68 18.21
C MET A 1 9.46 -31.56 18.03
N LYS A 2 10.77 -31.82 17.81
CA LYS A 2 11.75 -30.71 17.60
C LYS A 2 11.42 -29.77 16.41
N LYS A 3 10.99 -30.29 15.28
CA LYS A 3 10.64 -29.46 14.10
C LYS A 3 9.42 -28.54 14.35
N ILE A 4 8.42 -29.04 15.08
CA ILE A 4 7.24 -28.26 15.46
C ILE A 4 7.64 -27.14 16.45
N PHE A 5 8.53 -27.45 17.39
CA PHE A 5 9.04 -26.46 18.34
C PHE A 5 9.82 -25.33 17.63
N TYR A 6 10.66 -25.66 16.64
CA TYR A 6 11.36 -24.63 15.85
C TYR A 6 10.42 -23.77 15.01
N VAL A 7 9.40 -24.37 14.39
CA VAL A 7 8.38 -23.61 13.64
C VAL A 7 7.60 -22.67 14.56
N LEU A 8 7.20 -23.15 15.74
CA LEU A 8 6.50 -22.32 16.73
C LEU A 8 7.40 -21.23 17.31
N LEU A 9 8.70 -21.51 17.53
CA LEU A 9 9.67 -20.52 17.98
C LEU A 9 9.92 -19.45 16.92
N VAL A 10 10.06 -19.83 15.65
CA VAL A 10 10.22 -18.88 14.52
C VAL A 10 8.96 -18.04 14.35
N LEU A 11 7.76 -18.62 14.43
CA LEU A 11 6.50 -17.88 14.41
C LEU A 11 6.38 -16.93 15.61
N PHE A 12 6.79 -17.35 16.80
CA PHE A 12 6.80 -16.52 18.00
C PHE A 12 7.79 -15.35 17.88
N VAL A 13 8.99 -15.59 17.36
CA VAL A 13 9.99 -14.54 17.09
C VAL A 13 9.46 -13.55 16.03
N ILE A 14 8.84 -14.03 14.96
CA ILE A 14 8.22 -13.17 13.94
C ILE A 14 7.11 -12.32 14.56
N ILE A 15 6.26 -12.89 15.39
CA ILE A 15 5.14 -12.16 16.02
C ILE A 15 5.65 -11.14 17.03
N VAL A 16 6.62 -11.50 17.87
CA VAL A 16 7.07 -10.65 18.99
C VAL A 16 8.08 -9.57 18.56
N PHE A 17 8.96 -9.87 17.58
CA PHE A 17 10.04 -8.95 17.21
C PHE A 17 9.80 -8.20 15.88
N VAL A 18 8.85 -8.64 15.06
CA VAL A 18 8.64 -8.11 13.71
C VAL A 18 7.33 -7.34 13.58
N LYS A 19 6.35 -7.59 14.42
CA LYS A 19 5.14 -6.78 14.52
C LYS A 19 5.14 -5.97 15.83
N PRO A 20 5.60 -4.73 15.80
CA PRO A 20 5.28 -3.82 16.89
C PRO A 20 3.79 -3.49 16.80
N ASP A 21 3.08 -3.65 17.90
CA ASP A 21 1.74 -3.12 18.16
C ASP A 21 0.64 -3.47 17.12
N ILE A 22 0.07 -4.66 17.28
CA ILE A 22 -1.26 -4.94 16.73
C ILE A 22 -2.24 -4.24 17.66
N TYR A 23 -2.81 -3.11 17.23
CA TYR A 23 -3.88 -2.46 17.98
C TYR A 23 -5.16 -3.27 17.83
N PRO A 24 -5.86 -3.59 18.93
CA PRO A 24 -7.12 -4.30 18.85
C PRO A 24 -8.19 -3.45 18.16
N VAL A 25 -9.08 -4.10 17.39
CA VAL A 25 -10.25 -3.49 16.72
C VAL A 25 -11.05 -2.60 17.68
N SER A 26 -11.11 -2.96 18.96
CA SER A 26 -11.74 -2.17 20.03
C SER A 26 -11.20 -0.74 20.19
N ALA A 27 -10.06 -0.41 19.63
CA ALA A 27 -9.52 0.95 19.67
C ALA A 27 -10.41 1.96 18.91
N CYS A 28 -11.18 1.52 17.92
CA CYS A 28 -12.09 2.37 17.16
C CYS A 28 -13.55 2.35 17.65
N GLU A 29 -14.01 1.30 18.31
CA GLU A 29 -15.40 1.13 18.72
C GLU A 29 -15.89 2.18 19.73
N ASN A 30 -14.99 2.83 20.48
CA ASN A 30 -15.30 3.76 21.55
C ASN A 30 -14.80 5.19 21.35
N GLN A 31 -14.28 5.54 20.17
CA GLN A 31 -13.75 6.87 19.92
C GLN A 31 -14.71 7.73 19.09
N HIS A 32 -15.10 8.89 19.64
CA HIS A 32 -15.85 9.89 18.88
C HIS A 32 -14.94 10.58 17.84
N PRO A 33 -15.49 11.01 16.69
CA PRO A 33 -14.71 11.72 15.63
C PRO A 33 -13.93 12.93 16.13
N THR A 34 -14.29 13.51 17.26
CA THR A 34 -13.58 14.64 17.90
C THR A 34 -12.20 14.28 18.43
N SER A 35 -11.88 13.00 18.61
CA SER A 35 -10.53 12.55 19.00
C SER A 35 -9.54 12.56 17.82
N LEU A 36 -10.02 12.77 16.58
CA LEU A 36 -9.21 12.90 15.38
C LEU A 36 -8.18 14.06 15.46
N PHE A 37 -8.48 15.09 16.24
CA PHE A 37 -7.66 16.31 16.35
C PHE A 37 -6.85 16.37 17.65
N SER A 38 -6.26 15.22 18.04
CA SER A 38 -5.37 15.18 19.20
C SER A 38 -4.13 16.06 19.00
N ASP A 39 -3.77 16.86 20.00
CA ASP A 39 -2.53 17.66 20.02
C ASP A 39 -1.27 16.83 20.32
N LYS A 40 -1.40 15.52 20.52
CA LYS A 40 -0.30 14.63 20.81
C LYS A 40 0.58 14.43 19.58
N GLU A 41 1.88 14.20 19.79
CA GLU A 41 2.84 13.86 18.73
C GLU A 41 2.54 12.49 18.10
N ALA A 42 1.90 11.60 18.83
CA ALA A 42 1.44 10.31 18.34
C ALA A 42 0.02 10.01 18.85
N SER A 43 -0.86 9.59 17.96
CA SER A 43 -2.25 9.25 18.30
C SER A 43 -2.78 8.16 17.39
N ILE A 44 -3.77 7.41 17.90
CA ILE A 44 -4.59 6.53 17.08
C ILE A 44 -5.86 7.32 16.75
N ILE A 45 -6.14 7.45 15.48
CA ILE A 45 -7.37 8.06 14.98
C ILE A 45 -8.25 7.00 14.35
N CYS A 46 -9.55 7.16 14.42
CA CYS A 46 -10.52 6.29 13.74
C CYS A 46 -11.06 7.00 12.52
N ILE A 47 -10.94 6.36 11.39
CA ILE A 47 -11.29 6.88 10.08
C ILE A 47 -12.55 6.15 9.62
N ASP A 48 -13.63 6.90 9.39
CA ASP A 48 -14.83 6.33 8.78
C ASP A 48 -14.54 5.96 7.32
N SER A 49 -14.64 4.69 6.99
CA SER A 49 -14.39 4.12 5.69
C SER A 49 -15.51 3.20 5.24
N LYS A 50 -15.32 2.56 4.09
CA LYS A 50 -16.28 1.66 3.46
C LYS A 50 -15.63 0.33 3.14
N ASN A 51 -16.34 -0.75 3.41
CA ASN A 51 -15.90 -2.10 3.11
C ASN A 51 -16.28 -2.48 1.66
N ILE A 52 -15.78 -1.71 0.68
CA ILE A 52 -16.08 -1.89 -0.74
C ILE A 52 -15.28 -3.06 -1.30
N TYR A 53 -15.95 -4.13 -1.73
CA TYR A 53 -15.25 -5.28 -2.33
C TYR A 53 -14.72 -4.97 -3.73
N ASP A 54 -15.43 -4.13 -4.50
CA ASP A 54 -15.01 -3.57 -5.78
C ASP A 54 -15.50 -2.12 -5.92
N PHE A 55 -14.92 -1.33 -6.84
CA PHE A 55 -15.22 0.11 -6.97
C PHE A 55 -16.64 0.43 -7.42
N ASN A 56 -17.39 -0.53 -7.95
CA ASN A 56 -18.80 -0.36 -8.31
C ASN A 56 -19.79 -0.80 -7.21
N ASP A 57 -19.32 -1.13 -6.03
CA ASP A 57 -20.18 -1.46 -4.91
C ASP A 57 -21.03 -0.24 -4.52
N ASN A 58 -22.36 -0.39 -4.60
CA ASN A 58 -23.31 0.71 -4.39
C ASN A 58 -23.87 0.78 -2.98
N ASP A 59 -23.69 -0.27 -2.16
CA ASP A 59 -24.16 -0.32 -0.77
C ASP A 59 -23.13 -0.97 0.15
N PRO A 60 -21.90 -0.42 0.20
CA PRO A 60 -20.83 -0.99 1.00
C PRO A 60 -21.08 -0.73 2.51
N GLU A 61 -20.75 -1.73 3.31
CA GLU A 61 -20.77 -1.63 4.76
C GLU A 61 -19.84 -0.52 5.28
N ASN A 62 -20.30 0.21 6.29
CA ASN A 62 -19.46 1.18 7.00
C ASN A 62 -18.47 0.45 7.92
N ILE A 63 -17.24 0.91 7.93
CA ILE A 63 -16.20 0.37 8.80
C ILE A 63 -15.33 1.50 9.37
N ALA A 64 -14.91 1.38 10.62
CA ALA A 64 -13.96 2.30 11.24
C ALA A 64 -12.55 1.72 11.18
N ILE A 65 -11.62 2.44 10.54
CA ILE A 65 -10.24 2.00 10.30
C ILE A 65 -9.30 2.76 11.23
N PRO A 66 -8.45 2.08 12.03
CA PRO A 66 -7.44 2.76 12.82
C PRO A 66 -6.30 3.27 11.95
N GLY A 67 -5.95 4.54 12.18
CA GLY A 67 -4.78 5.19 11.61
C GLY A 67 -3.84 5.63 12.71
N HIS A 68 -2.57 5.30 12.58
CA HIS A 68 -1.52 5.70 13.50
C HIS A 68 -0.92 7.02 12.99
N LEU A 69 -1.40 8.13 13.55
CA LEU A 69 -0.98 9.48 13.14
C LEU A 69 0.17 9.98 14.02
N TYR A 70 1.22 10.44 13.35
CA TYR A 70 2.43 10.97 13.98
C TYR A 70 2.74 12.36 13.44
N PHE A 71 3.17 13.24 14.32
CA PHE A 71 3.67 14.57 13.98
C PHE A 71 5.17 14.68 14.31
N PRO A 72 5.94 15.43 13.51
CA PRO A 72 7.31 15.75 13.90
C PRO A 72 7.32 16.56 15.20
N PRO A 73 8.39 16.44 16.03
CA PRO A 73 8.51 17.22 17.25
C PRO A 73 8.69 18.72 16.94
N ASN A 74 8.23 19.58 17.84
CA ASN A 74 8.47 21.03 17.81
C ASN A 74 8.04 21.72 16.52
N ILE A 75 6.85 21.39 15.99
CA ILE A 75 6.30 22.08 14.81
C ILE A 75 5.66 23.41 15.21
N ASP A 76 6.13 24.49 14.59
CA ASP A 76 5.61 25.85 14.78
C ASP A 76 4.55 26.26 13.75
N SER A 77 4.38 25.47 12.70
CA SER A 77 3.44 25.70 11.59
C SER A 77 2.84 24.38 11.10
N PRO A 78 1.66 24.41 10.44
CA PRO A 78 1.09 23.21 9.83
C PRO A 78 2.03 22.57 8.81
N VAL A 79 2.15 21.24 8.85
CA VAL A 79 3.06 20.43 8.02
C VAL A 79 2.30 19.59 7.00
N SER A 80 3.01 19.09 5.98
CA SER A 80 2.48 18.17 4.99
C SER A 80 2.34 16.75 5.57
N LEU A 81 1.37 15.97 5.08
CA LEU A 81 1.08 14.62 5.52
C LEU A 81 1.56 13.58 4.50
N ILE A 82 2.15 12.48 4.98
CA ILE A 82 2.40 11.28 4.18
C ILE A 82 1.54 10.14 4.71
N ILE A 83 0.72 9.55 3.84
CA ILE A 83 -0.08 8.38 4.17
C ILE A 83 0.68 7.12 3.71
N ILE A 84 0.84 6.18 4.64
CA ILE A 84 1.49 4.88 4.42
C ILE A 84 0.44 3.77 4.42
N SER A 85 0.44 2.98 3.33
CA SER A 85 -0.38 1.78 3.16
C SER A 85 0.52 0.53 3.11
N HIS A 86 0.26 -0.42 4.00
CA HIS A 86 1.08 -1.63 4.15
C HIS A 86 0.77 -2.70 3.10
N GLY A 87 1.65 -3.68 2.96
CA GLY A 87 1.47 -4.85 2.08
C GLY A 87 0.61 -5.96 2.70
N ALA A 88 0.54 -7.12 2.03
CA ALA A 88 -0.27 -8.28 2.42
C ALA A 88 0.11 -8.87 3.80
N GLY A 89 1.28 -8.58 4.31
CA GLY A 89 1.73 -8.99 5.65
C GLY A 89 1.25 -8.08 6.80
N GLY A 90 0.52 -7.02 6.52
CA GLY A 90 0.15 -6.00 7.52
C GLY A 90 1.29 -5.05 7.83
N ILE A 91 1.18 -4.32 8.95
CA ILE A 91 2.17 -3.34 9.38
C ILE A 91 3.39 -4.06 9.97
N PHE A 92 4.59 -3.77 9.43
CA PHE A 92 5.87 -4.27 9.90
C PHE A 92 6.74 -3.14 10.46
N ARG A 93 7.80 -3.52 11.20
CA ARG A 93 8.77 -2.58 11.80
C ARG A 93 9.34 -1.59 10.79
N PHE A 94 9.65 -2.02 9.58
CA PHE A 94 10.24 -1.15 8.56
C PHE A 94 9.34 0.02 8.17
N HIS A 95 7.99 -0.09 8.25
CA HIS A 95 7.10 1.05 8.02
C HIS A 95 7.32 2.16 9.06
N TYR A 96 7.65 1.79 10.30
CA TYR A 96 7.99 2.76 11.34
C TYR A 96 9.37 3.39 11.10
N ASP A 97 10.34 2.63 10.53
CA ASP A 97 11.64 3.21 10.15
C ASP A 97 11.48 4.25 9.03
N TYR A 98 10.57 4.03 8.08
CA TYR A 98 10.20 5.04 7.08
C TYR A 98 9.46 6.21 7.71
N LYS A 99 8.54 5.97 8.63
CA LYS A 99 7.86 7.01 9.41
C LYS A 99 8.88 7.89 10.15
N ASP A 100 9.84 7.30 10.87
CA ASP A 100 10.85 8.05 11.62
C ASP A 100 11.68 8.93 10.68
N MET A 101 12.11 8.39 9.54
CA MET A 101 12.80 9.16 8.50
C MET A 101 11.98 10.35 8.00
N MET A 102 10.67 10.18 7.76
CA MET A 102 9.79 11.26 7.30
C MET A 102 9.56 12.33 8.38
N LEU A 103 9.39 11.91 9.63
CA LEU A 103 9.28 12.83 10.78
C LEU A 103 10.54 13.68 10.94
N GLU A 104 11.74 13.09 10.79
CA GLU A 104 13.02 13.80 10.81
C GLU A 104 13.13 14.88 9.71
N HIS A 105 12.42 14.68 8.59
CA HIS A 105 12.34 15.65 7.50
C HIS A 105 11.14 16.61 7.60
N GLY A 106 10.43 16.61 8.73
CA GLY A 106 9.36 17.57 9.03
C GLY A 106 7.98 17.19 8.50
N TYR A 107 7.77 15.97 7.99
CA TYR A 107 6.46 15.50 7.53
C TYR A 107 5.68 14.84 8.66
N ALA A 108 4.38 15.08 8.74
CA ALA A 108 3.48 14.20 9.50
C ALA A 108 3.27 12.89 8.75
N VAL A 109 3.01 11.80 9.49
CA VAL A 109 2.84 10.47 8.91
C VAL A 109 1.60 9.79 9.48
N LEU A 110 0.77 9.24 8.59
CA LEU A 110 -0.31 8.34 8.93
C LEU A 110 0.02 6.93 8.44
N ILE A 111 0.06 5.94 9.32
CA ILE A 111 0.12 4.52 8.96
C ILE A 111 -1.27 3.94 9.15
N ILE A 112 -1.90 3.47 8.07
CA ILE A 112 -3.24 2.89 8.12
C ILE A 112 -3.17 1.39 8.40
N ASP A 113 -3.98 0.88 9.34
CA ASP A 113 -4.20 -0.54 9.53
C ASP A 113 -5.45 -0.99 8.76
N HIS A 114 -5.23 -1.50 7.56
CA HIS A 114 -6.32 -1.98 6.69
C HIS A 114 -6.91 -3.32 7.14
N PHE A 115 -6.19 -4.09 7.96
CA PHE A 115 -6.50 -5.51 8.18
C PHE A 115 -7.21 -5.80 9.48
N THR A 116 -6.74 -5.24 10.60
CA THR A 116 -7.31 -5.56 11.92
C THR A 116 -8.82 -5.31 12.00
N PRO A 117 -9.38 -4.22 11.46
CA PRO A 117 -10.83 -4.00 11.47
C PRO A 117 -11.63 -4.97 10.59
N ARG A 118 -10.95 -5.75 9.75
CA ARG A 118 -11.54 -6.77 8.87
C ARG A 118 -11.22 -8.19 9.36
N ASP A 119 -11.03 -8.36 10.68
CA ASP A 119 -10.78 -9.62 11.37
C ASP A 119 -9.59 -10.42 10.82
N THR A 120 -8.61 -9.72 10.27
CA THR A 120 -7.37 -10.33 9.81
C THR A 120 -6.15 -9.47 10.17
N ILE A 121 -4.99 -10.11 10.25
CA ILE A 121 -3.70 -9.41 10.45
C ILE A 121 -2.77 -9.57 9.27
N ILE A 122 -3.07 -10.50 8.38
CA ILE A 122 -2.35 -10.79 7.14
C ILE A 122 -3.36 -11.27 6.08
N ASP A 123 -3.09 -10.94 4.81
CA ASP A 123 -3.85 -11.48 3.67
C ASP A 123 -2.90 -11.84 2.52
N PHE A 124 -2.01 -12.82 2.76
CA PHE A 124 -1.10 -13.33 1.73
C PHE A 124 -1.83 -14.02 0.57
N THR A 125 -3.11 -14.33 0.75
CA THR A 125 -3.95 -14.91 -0.31
C THR A 125 -4.47 -13.87 -1.29
N PHE A 126 -4.42 -12.57 -0.96
CA PHE A 126 -4.97 -11.44 -1.72
C PHE A 126 -6.50 -11.50 -1.95
N LYS A 127 -7.23 -12.26 -1.13
CA LYS A 127 -8.64 -12.59 -1.36
C LYS A 127 -9.63 -11.78 -0.53
N TYR A 128 -9.26 -11.44 0.71
CA TYR A 128 -10.21 -10.95 1.71
C TYR A 128 -10.24 -9.43 1.83
N VAL A 129 -9.09 -8.79 1.92
CA VAL A 129 -8.99 -7.33 1.93
C VAL A 129 -8.59 -6.86 0.53
N THR A 130 -9.55 -6.37 -0.24
CA THR A 130 -9.33 -6.01 -1.64
C THR A 130 -8.59 -4.67 -1.78
N GLU A 131 -8.04 -4.41 -2.95
CA GLU A 131 -7.40 -3.15 -3.27
C GLU A 131 -8.40 -1.97 -3.21
N PRO A 132 -9.66 -2.10 -3.68
CA PRO A 132 -10.70 -1.10 -3.45
C PRO A 132 -10.92 -0.74 -1.99
N MET A 133 -10.97 -1.72 -1.06
CA MET A 133 -11.05 -1.44 0.38
C MET A 133 -9.90 -0.57 0.85
N MET A 134 -8.65 -0.94 0.49
CA MET A 134 -7.45 -0.20 0.92
C MET A 134 -7.40 1.21 0.32
N VAL A 135 -7.78 1.37 -0.95
CA VAL A 135 -7.89 2.69 -1.62
C VAL A 135 -8.95 3.56 -0.95
N SER A 136 -10.11 2.99 -0.62
CA SER A 136 -11.18 3.69 0.12
C SER A 136 -10.68 4.22 1.46
N ASP A 137 -9.93 3.40 2.21
CA ASP A 137 -9.35 3.80 3.50
C ASP A 137 -8.40 4.99 3.34
N VAL A 138 -7.53 4.97 2.33
CA VAL A 138 -6.59 6.06 2.04
C VAL A 138 -7.31 7.34 1.66
N ILE A 139 -8.30 7.28 0.77
CA ILE A 139 -9.05 8.45 0.31
C ILE A 139 -9.85 9.07 1.46
N ASN A 140 -10.52 8.25 2.27
CA ASN A 140 -11.27 8.76 3.43
C ASN A 140 -10.34 9.37 4.48
N SER A 141 -9.16 8.78 4.68
CA SER A 141 -8.11 9.37 5.54
C SER A 141 -7.66 10.73 5.03
N ALA A 142 -7.36 10.84 3.74
CA ALA A 142 -6.95 12.09 3.12
C ALA A 142 -8.04 13.17 3.26
N LYS A 143 -9.29 12.80 2.98
CA LYS A 143 -10.45 13.70 3.10
C LYS A 143 -10.61 14.28 4.51
N ILE A 144 -10.53 13.44 5.53
CA ILE A 144 -10.68 13.84 6.93
C ILE A 144 -9.48 14.69 7.36
N LEU A 145 -8.25 14.22 7.12
CA LEU A 145 -7.04 14.86 7.63
C LEU A 145 -6.69 16.17 6.91
N ARG A 146 -7.22 16.40 5.72
CA ARG A 146 -7.06 17.68 5.03
C ARG A 146 -7.53 18.89 5.85
N THR A 147 -8.48 18.69 6.76
CA THR A 147 -9.02 19.75 7.64
C THR A 147 -8.35 19.77 9.02
N HIS A 148 -7.35 18.92 9.25
CA HIS A 148 -6.66 18.86 10.54
C HIS A 148 -5.83 20.15 10.76
N PRO A 149 -5.96 20.85 11.93
CA PRO A 149 -5.37 22.18 12.16
C PRO A 149 -3.83 22.17 12.14
N ARG A 150 -3.18 21.05 12.40
CA ARG A 150 -1.71 20.89 12.35
C ARG A 150 -1.20 20.48 10.96
N LEU A 151 -2.07 20.32 9.96
CA LEU A 151 -1.73 19.94 8.59
C LEU A 151 -2.00 21.10 7.62
N ASN A 152 -1.13 21.27 6.63
CA ASN A 152 -1.24 22.34 5.62
C ASN A 152 -2.13 21.95 4.42
N GLY A 153 -2.73 20.76 4.45
CA GLY A 153 -3.60 20.23 3.40
C GLY A 153 -2.88 19.52 2.24
N LYS A 154 -1.53 19.54 2.20
CA LYS A 154 -0.76 18.76 1.22
C LYS A 154 -0.60 17.32 1.71
N ILE A 155 -0.88 16.37 0.83
CA ILE A 155 -0.88 14.94 1.18
C ILE A 155 -0.13 14.16 0.10
N GLY A 156 0.83 13.32 0.53
CA GLY A 156 1.46 12.29 -0.30
C GLY A 156 0.97 10.90 0.08
N TYR A 157 0.94 9.97 -0.88
CA TYR A 157 0.55 8.59 -0.65
C TYR A 157 1.64 7.62 -1.06
N ILE A 158 2.05 6.74 -0.13
CA ILE A 158 3.05 5.70 -0.36
C ILE A 158 2.47 4.34 0.03
N GLY A 159 2.60 3.36 -0.85
CA GLY A 159 2.19 1.99 -0.58
C GLY A 159 3.28 0.97 -0.87
N TRP A 160 3.34 -0.08 -0.06
CA TRP A 160 4.25 -1.21 -0.20
C TRP A 160 3.50 -2.44 -0.69
N SER A 161 4.04 -3.15 -1.69
CA SER A 161 3.48 -4.41 -2.17
C SER A 161 2.00 -4.26 -2.52
N LYS A 162 1.09 -4.98 -1.88
CA LYS A 162 -0.38 -4.84 -2.03
C LYS A 162 -0.85 -3.40 -1.82
N GLY A 163 -0.33 -2.70 -0.80
CA GLY A 163 -0.65 -1.29 -0.55
C GLY A 163 -0.22 -0.34 -1.67
N GLY A 164 0.83 -0.70 -2.39
CA GLY A 164 1.34 0.05 -3.55
C GLY A 164 0.46 -0.05 -4.80
N ILE A 165 -0.52 -0.95 -4.83
CA ILE A 165 -1.50 -1.04 -5.93
C ILE A 165 -2.39 0.21 -5.95
N GLY A 166 -2.70 0.79 -4.79
CA GLY A 166 -3.48 2.03 -4.70
C GLY A 166 -2.90 3.18 -5.52
N PRO A 167 -1.61 3.54 -5.41
CA PRO A 167 -0.95 4.48 -6.31
C PRO A 167 -1.16 4.20 -7.80
N ILE A 168 -1.04 2.93 -8.23
CA ILE A 168 -1.28 2.53 -9.64
C ILE A 168 -2.73 2.80 -10.04
N LEU A 169 -3.68 2.41 -9.20
CA LEU A 169 -5.11 2.60 -9.45
C LEU A 169 -5.47 4.09 -9.52
N LEU A 170 -4.92 4.92 -8.62
CA LEU A 170 -5.15 6.37 -8.62
C LEU A 170 -4.45 7.11 -9.76
N LYS A 171 -3.54 6.47 -10.49
CA LYS A 171 -2.99 7.00 -11.74
C LYS A 171 -4.02 6.93 -12.89
N ASN A 172 -5.00 6.01 -12.82
CA ASN A 172 -6.13 5.98 -13.75
C ASN A 172 -7.08 7.16 -13.47
N LYS A 173 -7.11 8.13 -14.40
CA LYS A 173 -7.88 9.37 -14.24
C LYS A 173 -9.39 9.14 -14.13
N HIS A 174 -9.93 8.18 -14.87
CA HIS A 174 -11.37 7.86 -14.81
C HIS A 174 -11.78 7.37 -13.41
N LEU A 175 -10.96 6.50 -12.82
CA LEU A 175 -11.18 6.04 -11.45
C LEU A 175 -10.92 7.17 -10.43
N TYR A 176 -9.85 7.93 -10.62
CA TYR A 176 -9.50 9.04 -9.74
C TYR A 176 -10.63 10.06 -9.66
N ASP A 177 -11.17 10.50 -10.81
CA ASP A 177 -12.25 11.50 -10.88
C ASP A 177 -13.54 10.99 -10.20
N LYS A 178 -13.78 9.67 -10.18
CA LYS A 178 -14.90 9.07 -9.43
C LYS A 178 -14.70 9.12 -7.93
N LEU A 179 -13.49 8.79 -7.47
CA LEU A 179 -13.23 8.53 -6.06
C LEU A 179 -12.80 9.78 -5.30
N VAL A 180 -12.16 10.73 -5.98
CA VAL A 180 -11.50 11.87 -5.36
C VAL A 180 -12.19 13.17 -5.78
N TYR A 181 -12.63 13.96 -4.80
CA TYR A 181 -13.42 15.17 -5.05
C TYR A 181 -12.60 16.37 -5.57
N LYS A 182 -11.29 16.40 -5.29
CA LYS A 182 -10.31 17.44 -5.69
C LYS A 182 -8.95 16.78 -5.82
N ASN A 183 -7.94 17.53 -6.30
CA ASN A 183 -6.55 17.05 -6.30
C ASN A 183 -6.10 16.78 -4.86
N ASP A 184 -6.27 15.52 -4.40
CA ASP A 184 -6.05 15.16 -3.01
C ASP A 184 -4.62 14.69 -2.72
N PHE A 185 -3.81 14.43 -3.75
CA PHE A 185 -2.45 13.94 -3.58
C PHE A 185 -1.44 14.78 -4.37
N GLU A 186 -0.37 15.23 -3.69
CA GLU A 186 0.77 15.91 -4.30
C GLU A 186 1.66 14.91 -5.05
N PHE A 187 1.69 13.66 -4.60
CA PHE A 187 2.38 12.56 -5.26
C PHE A 187 1.81 11.20 -4.88
N LEU A 188 2.12 10.20 -5.69
CA LEU A 188 1.83 8.78 -5.48
C LEU A 188 3.13 7.99 -5.52
N ALA A 189 3.31 7.00 -4.63
CA ALA A 189 4.50 6.13 -4.68
C ALA A 189 4.17 4.67 -4.38
N GLY A 190 4.73 3.76 -5.19
CA GLY A 190 4.60 2.31 -5.01
C GLY A 190 5.97 1.64 -4.88
N VAL A 191 6.18 0.87 -3.82
CA VAL A 191 7.41 0.13 -3.57
C VAL A 191 7.14 -1.37 -3.71
N TYR A 192 7.89 -2.05 -4.57
CA TYR A 192 7.72 -3.46 -4.98
C TYR A 192 6.25 -3.87 -5.13
N THR A 193 5.51 -3.09 -5.93
CA THR A 193 4.08 -3.26 -6.13
C THR A 193 3.74 -4.01 -7.41
N TYR A 194 2.50 -4.49 -7.50
CA TYR A 194 1.96 -5.08 -8.73
C TYR A 194 1.45 -4.00 -9.67
N CYS A 195 2.00 -3.96 -10.88
CA CYS A 195 1.66 -2.98 -11.91
C CYS A 195 0.86 -3.58 -13.09
N GLY A 196 0.32 -4.78 -12.96
CA GLY A 196 -0.41 -5.47 -14.02
C GLY A 196 -1.80 -4.90 -14.28
N PHE A 197 -1.89 -3.60 -14.48
CA PHE A 197 -3.12 -2.90 -14.82
C PHE A 197 -3.04 -2.31 -16.22
N ASP A 198 -4.09 -2.53 -17.00
CA ASP A 198 -4.25 -1.90 -18.30
C ASP A 198 -4.90 -0.52 -18.12
N ILE A 199 -4.08 0.52 -18.23
CA ILE A 199 -4.49 1.92 -18.15
C ILE A 199 -4.24 2.55 -19.52
N ASP A 200 -5.23 3.25 -20.04
CA ASP A 200 -5.09 4.00 -21.30
C ASP A 200 -4.22 5.24 -21.07
N LYS A 201 -3.22 5.44 -21.93
CA LYS A 201 -2.26 6.55 -21.83
C LYS A 201 -2.92 7.95 -21.88
N GLU A 202 -4.12 8.04 -22.45
CA GLU A 202 -4.92 9.28 -22.54
C GLU A 202 -5.81 9.48 -21.30
N ASN A 203 -5.82 8.49 -20.40
CA ASN A 203 -6.64 8.47 -19.20
C ASN A 203 -5.77 8.34 -17.93
N VAL A 204 -4.71 9.15 -17.85
CA VAL A 204 -3.83 9.23 -16.68
C VAL A 204 -3.94 10.57 -15.97
N THR A 205 -3.73 10.57 -14.66
CA THR A 205 -3.63 11.82 -13.88
C THR A 205 -2.25 12.46 -14.07
N ASP A 206 -2.18 13.79 -13.94
CA ASP A 206 -0.90 14.52 -13.94
C ASP A 206 -0.12 14.40 -12.62
N ILE A 207 -0.65 13.63 -11.64
CA ILE A 207 -0.01 13.48 -10.32
C ILE A 207 1.34 12.77 -10.50
N PRO A 208 2.43 13.35 -9.98
CA PRO A 208 3.74 12.72 -9.99
C PRO A 208 3.72 11.35 -9.32
N MET A 209 4.32 10.34 -9.95
CA MET A 209 4.39 8.99 -9.42
C MET A 209 5.82 8.47 -9.35
N LEU A 210 6.16 7.84 -8.22
CA LEU A 210 7.39 7.08 -8.06
C LEU A 210 7.09 5.59 -7.98
N LEU A 211 7.81 4.78 -8.74
CA LEU A 211 7.79 3.33 -8.60
C LEU A 211 9.21 2.81 -8.32
N ILE A 212 9.32 1.90 -7.33
CA ILE A 212 10.57 1.24 -6.97
C ILE A 212 10.34 -0.27 -6.98
N SER A 213 11.08 -1.01 -7.80
CA SER A 213 10.99 -2.47 -7.89
C SER A 213 12.33 -3.14 -7.61
N GLY A 214 12.31 -4.40 -7.24
CA GLY A 214 13.51 -5.23 -7.12
C GLY A 214 13.73 -6.09 -8.37
N ASN A 215 14.98 -6.21 -8.85
CA ASN A 215 15.27 -7.05 -10.02
C ASN A 215 15.18 -8.56 -9.75
N LYS A 216 15.17 -8.96 -8.48
CA LYS A 216 14.99 -10.37 -8.05
C LYS A 216 13.61 -10.66 -7.48
N ASP A 217 12.70 -9.68 -7.52
CA ASP A 217 11.34 -9.85 -7.05
C ASP A 217 10.57 -10.81 -7.97
N LYS A 218 10.06 -11.91 -7.39
CA LYS A 218 9.22 -12.90 -8.08
C LYS A 218 7.76 -12.80 -7.68
N ILE A 219 7.47 -12.11 -6.58
CA ILE A 219 6.08 -11.92 -6.11
C ILE A 219 5.39 -10.86 -6.97
N THR A 220 6.05 -9.73 -7.16
CA THR A 220 5.60 -8.63 -8.04
C THR A 220 6.71 -8.27 -9.02
N PRO A 221 6.90 -9.06 -10.09
CA PRO A 221 8.02 -8.87 -11.02
C PRO A 221 8.07 -7.47 -11.61
N ALA A 222 9.29 -6.89 -11.65
CA ALA A 222 9.53 -5.56 -12.19
C ALA A 222 9.09 -5.37 -13.65
N SER A 223 8.98 -6.47 -14.42
CA SER A 223 8.52 -6.44 -15.82
C SER A 223 7.14 -5.84 -15.98
N TYR A 224 6.20 -6.12 -15.07
CA TYR A 224 4.85 -5.52 -15.12
C TYR A 224 4.89 -4.00 -15.02
N CYS A 225 5.73 -3.45 -14.11
CA CYS A 225 5.88 -2.00 -13.99
C CYS A 225 6.58 -1.42 -15.22
N SER A 226 7.61 -2.10 -15.76
CA SER A 226 8.29 -1.67 -16.98
C SER A 226 7.35 -1.59 -18.17
N GLU A 227 6.49 -2.58 -18.34
CA GLU A 227 5.47 -2.64 -19.42
C GLU A 227 4.42 -1.54 -19.26
N LEU A 228 3.87 -1.36 -18.06
CA LEU A 228 2.92 -0.29 -17.77
C LEU A 228 3.51 1.09 -18.10
N ILE A 229 4.71 1.39 -17.62
CA ILE A 229 5.37 2.68 -17.82
C ILE A 229 5.66 2.91 -19.30
N SER A 230 6.17 1.89 -20.00
CA SER A 230 6.40 1.97 -21.45
C SER A 230 5.12 2.28 -22.22
N LYS A 231 3.98 1.68 -21.82
CA LYS A 231 2.68 1.92 -22.42
C LYS A 231 2.18 3.34 -22.14
N LEU A 232 2.28 3.81 -20.90
CA LEU A 232 1.78 5.11 -20.49
C LEU A 232 2.61 6.24 -21.12
N ASN A 233 3.93 6.06 -21.21
CA ASN A 233 4.89 7.07 -21.71
C ASN A 233 4.65 8.45 -21.06
N ASP A 234 4.50 8.47 -19.73
CA ASP A 234 4.18 9.63 -18.93
C ASP A 234 5.42 10.15 -18.21
N GLU A 235 5.83 11.38 -18.50
CA GLU A 235 7.02 12.04 -17.92
C GLU A 235 6.90 12.28 -16.40
N ASN A 236 5.68 12.22 -15.85
CA ASN A 236 5.43 12.34 -14.42
C ASN A 236 5.70 11.03 -13.64
N ILE A 237 6.12 9.94 -14.31
CA ILE A 237 6.44 8.68 -13.67
C ILE A 237 7.97 8.51 -13.58
N GLU A 238 8.50 8.50 -12.36
CA GLU A 238 9.88 8.14 -12.06
C GLU A 238 9.94 6.66 -11.63
N TYR A 239 10.81 5.86 -12.26
CA TYR A 239 10.91 4.43 -12.01
C TYR A 239 12.33 3.96 -11.76
N HIS A 240 12.51 3.17 -10.70
CA HIS A 240 13.79 2.60 -10.32
C HIS A 240 13.70 1.09 -10.12
N ILE A 241 14.59 0.34 -10.76
CA ILE A 241 14.78 -1.09 -10.52
C ILE A 241 16.06 -1.26 -9.72
N LEU A 242 15.95 -1.69 -8.48
CA LEU A 242 17.09 -1.89 -7.59
C LEU A 242 17.75 -3.24 -7.85
N ALA A 243 19.08 -3.22 -7.95
CA ALA A 243 19.87 -4.44 -8.10
C ALA A 243 19.87 -5.25 -6.80
N ASP A 244 19.93 -6.58 -6.93
CA ASP A 244 19.96 -7.53 -5.80
C ASP A 244 18.81 -7.38 -4.81
N ALA A 245 17.70 -6.79 -5.23
CA ALA A 245 16.51 -6.56 -4.42
C ALA A 245 15.44 -7.64 -4.68
N TYR A 246 15.07 -8.36 -3.63
CA TYR A 246 13.93 -9.27 -3.58
C TYR A 246 12.67 -8.54 -3.11
N HIS A 247 11.51 -9.21 -3.16
CA HIS A 247 10.32 -8.67 -2.51
C HIS A 247 10.56 -8.48 -1.00
N GLY A 248 10.21 -7.32 -0.47
CA GLY A 248 10.45 -6.99 0.94
C GLY A 248 11.94 -6.78 1.28
N PHE A 249 12.74 -6.27 0.34
CA PHE A 249 14.18 -6.01 0.50
C PHE A 249 14.51 -5.06 1.67
N ASP A 250 13.56 -4.31 2.17
CA ASP A 250 13.66 -3.40 3.30
C ASP A 250 13.08 -3.96 4.62
N ASN A 251 12.54 -5.17 4.58
CA ASN A 251 11.94 -5.82 5.75
C ASN A 251 12.95 -6.70 6.49
N TYR A 252 13.38 -6.27 7.68
CA TYR A 252 14.30 -7.00 8.54
C TYR A 252 13.85 -8.41 8.96
N ALA A 253 12.55 -8.70 8.86
CA ALA A 253 12.04 -10.05 9.08
C ALA A 253 12.68 -11.09 8.16
N PHE A 254 13.19 -10.64 7.02
CA PHE A 254 13.81 -11.47 6.00
C PHE A 254 15.35 -11.36 5.99
N PHE A 255 15.96 -10.96 7.09
CA PHE A 255 17.43 -10.74 7.18
C PHE A 255 18.26 -11.94 6.72
N PHE A 256 17.88 -13.15 7.10
CA PHE A 256 18.57 -14.38 6.70
C PHE A 256 18.10 -14.96 5.36
N GLY A 257 17.16 -14.29 4.70
CA GLY A 257 16.44 -14.84 3.56
C GLY A 257 15.50 -15.98 3.97
N SER A 258 14.41 -16.11 3.25
CA SER A 258 13.40 -17.15 3.50
C SER A 258 12.74 -17.59 2.20
N TYR A 259 12.56 -18.89 2.03
CA TYR A 259 11.67 -19.41 1.00
C TYR A 259 10.28 -19.63 1.60
N LEU A 260 9.29 -18.97 1.00
CA LEU A 260 7.88 -19.02 1.42
C LEU A 260 7.08 -19.90 0.44
N PRO A 261 6.91 -21.20 0.73
CA PRO A 261 6.33 -22.14 -0.22
C PRO A 261 4.84 -21.89 -0.51
N TRP A 262 4.15 -21.17 0.35
CA TRP A 262 2.73 -20.83 0.22
C TRP A 262 2.47 -19.46 -0.41
N GLN A 263 3.53 -18.68 -0.67
CA GLN A 263 3.40 -17.32 -1.20
C GLN A 263 2.97 -17.37 -2.66
N PRO A 264 1.84 -16.77 -3.05
CA PRO A 264 1.48 -16.57 -4.44
C PRO A 264 2.52 -15.72 -5.16
N VAL A 265 2.90 -16.15 -6.33
CA VAL A 265 3.87 -15.50 -7.23
C VAL A 265 3.17 -15.24 -8.54
N LEU A 266 3.18 -14.01 -8.99
CA LEU A 266 2.58 -13.65 -10.27
C LEU A 266 3.41 -14.22 -11.43
N ASN A 267 2.73 -14.88 -12.35
CA ASN A 267 3.35 -15.46 -13.52
C ASN A 267 3.64 -14.36 -14.55
N ALA A 268 4.85 -13.81 -14.53
CA ALA A 268 5.28 -12.68 -15.36
C ALA A 268 5.13 -12.86 -16.89
N ASN A 269 4.86 -14.07 -17.36
CA ASN A 269 4.79 -14.40 -18.79
C ASN A 269 3.37 -14.74 -19.27
N THR A 270 2.34 -14.38 -18.51
CA THR A 270 0.96 -14.66 -18.93
C THR A 270 0.22 -13.34 -19.12
N ASP A 271 -0.11 -13.03 -20.37
CA ASP A 271 -1.07 -11.97 -20.74
C ASP A 271 -2.43 -12.12 -20.02
N LYS A 272 -2.62 -13.26 -19.36
CA LYS A 272 -3.87 -13.62 -18.66
C LYS A 272 -4.07 -12.92 -17.32
N CYS A 273 -3.06 -12.24 -16.81
CA CYS A 273 -3.05 -11.71 -15.45
C CYS A 273 -3.05 -10.17 -15.41
N LEU A 274 -3.50 -9.55 -16.47
CA LEU A 274 -3.70 -8.11 -16.52
C LEU A 274 -5.12 -7.75 -16.08
N LEU A 275 -5.22 -6.71 -15.29
CA LEU A 275 -6.47 -6.15 -14.79
C LEU A 275 -6.76 -4.81 -15.46
N LYS A 276 -8.03 -4.45 -15.57
CA LYS A 276 -8.45 -3.09 -15.94
C LYS A 276 -9.63 -2.66 -15.08
N ILE A 277 -9.84 -1.36 -14.99
CA ILE A 277 -11.08 -0.80 -14.47
C ILE A 277 -11.97 -0.52 -15.67
N ASN A 278 -13.13 -1.18 -15.73
CA ASN A 278 -14.08 -1.00 -16.82
C ASN A 278 -14.91 0.30 -16.66
N PRO A 279 -15.68 0.73 -17.68
CA PRO A 279 -16.46 1.98 -17.61
C PRO A 279 -17.50 2.05 -16.49
N ILE A 280 -17.90 0.93 -15.92
CA ILE A 280 -18.82 0.87 -14.77
C ILE A 280 -18.08 0.62 -13.43
N PHE A 281 -16.77 0.87 -13.42
CA PHE A 281 -15.89 0.81 -12.25
C PHE A 281 -15.73 -0.57 -11.61
N GLN A 282 -15.85 -1.64 -12.39
CA GLN A 282 -15.46 -2.97 -11.94
C GLN A 282 -14.00 -3.23 -12.25
N THR A 283 -13.31 -3.87 -11.32
CA THR A 283 -12.01 -4.49 -11.58
C THR A 283 -12.24 -5.80 -12.36
N VAL A 284 -11.76 -5.86 -13.58
CA VAL A 284 -11.96 -7.03 -14.46
C VAL A 284 -10.64 -7.57 -14.98
N ASN A 285 -10.58 -8.88 -15.19
CA ASN A 285 -9.50 -9.49 -15.95
C ASN A 285 -9.56 -9.06 -17.42
N LEU A 286 -8.46 -8.57 -17.96
CA LEU A 286 -8.38 -8.02 -19.32
C LEU A 286 -8.75 -9.04 -20.40
N ASN A 287 -8.44 -10.31 -20.20
CA ASN A 287 -8.60 -11.35 -21.23
C ASN A 287 -10.03 -11.85 -21.41
N ASP A 288 -10.73 -12.12 -20.32
CA ASP A 288 -12.07 -12.73 -20.36
C ASP A 288 -13.17 -11.82 -19.82
N ASN A 289 -12.80 -10.58 -19.42
CA ASN A 289 -13.67 -9.60 -18.77
C ASN A 289 -14.38 -10.11 -17.52
N MET A 290 -13.85 -11.16 -16.88
CA MET A 290 -14.37 -11.65 -15.60
C MET A 290 -14.15 -10.57 -14.54
N ASP A 291 -15.23 -10.12 -13.90
CA ASP A 291 -15.15 -9.18 -12.79
C ASP A 291 -14.58 -9.83 -11.53
N LEU A 292 -13.90 -9.05 -10.72
CA LEU A 292 -13.32 -9.48 -9.44
C LEU A 292 -14.16 -9.04 -8.23
N SER A 293 -15.43 -8.73 -8.44
CA SER A 293 -16.36 -8.25 -7.43
C SER A 293 -16.81 -9.32 -6.42
N SER A 294 -16.41 -10.57 -6.62
CA SER A 294 -16.72 -11.68 -5.72
C SER A 294 -15.48 -12.49 -5.32
N LEU A 295 -15.50 -13.06 -4.12
CA LEU A 295 -14.46 -13.96 -3.65
C LEU A 295 -14.23 -15.15 -4.59
N LYS A 296 -15.29 -15.67 -5.22
CA LYS A 296 -15.21 -16.76 -6.19
C LYS A 296 -14.39 -16.38 -7.42
N ASN A 297 -14.72 -15.25 -8.05
CA ASN A 297 -14.05 -14.77 -9.25
C ASN A 297 -12.60 -14.36 -8.97
N ARG A 298 -12.37 -13.66 -7.84
CA ARG A 298 -11.02 -13.31 -7.38
C ARG A 298 -10.17 -14.55 -7.12
N THR A 299 -10.74 -15.59 -6.50
CA THR A 299 -10.04 -16.87 -6.29
C THR A 299 -9.66 -17.49 -7.62
N ARG A 300 -10.60 -17.57 -8.58
CA ARG A 300 -10.33 -18.12 -9.92
C ARG A 300 -9.21 -17.33 -10.62
N PHE A 301 -9.26 -16.00 -10.63
CA PHE A 301 -8.21 -15.16 -11.20
C PHE A 301 -6.85 -15.48 -10.59
N LEU A 302 -6.75 -15.55 -9.26
CA LEU A 302 -5.49 -15.83 -8.58
C LEU A 302 -4.98 -17.24 -8.87
N ASP A 303 -5.86 -18.25 -8.91
CA ASP A 303 -5.49 -19.63 -9.23
C ASP A 303 -4.96 -19.76 -10.67
N GLU A 304 -5.47 -18.98 -11.62
CA GLU A 304 -5.01 -18.97 -13.02
C GLU A 304 -3.72 -18.14 -13.21
N CYS A 305 -3.53 -17.09 -12.40
CA CYS A 305 -2.48 -16.09 -12.59
C CYS A 305 -1.26 -16.27 -11.68
N THR A 306 -1.34 -17.15 -10.67
CA THR A 306 -0.23 -17.32 -9.74
C THR A 306 0.29 -18.75 -9.72
N SER A 307 1.56 -18.89 -9.47
CA SER A 307 2.18 -20.11 -8.95
C SER A 307 2.51 -19.90 -7.47
N GLN A 308 3.02 -20.93 -6.81
CA GLN A 308 3.39 -20.84 -5.39
C GLN A 308 4.89 -20.97 -5.20
N GLY A 309 5.37 -20.26 -4.19
CA GLY A 309 6.74 -20.31 -3.74
C GLY A 309 7.59 -19.14 -4.18
N ALA A 310 8.00 -18.32 -3.23
CA ALA A 310 8.89 -17.20 -3.46
C ALA A 310 10.06 -17.18 -2.47
N TYR A 311 11.20 -16.73 -2.91
CA TYR A 311 12.29 -16.35 -2.04
C TYR A 311 12.21 -14.87 -1.74
N VAL A 312 12.31 -14.51 -0.48
CA VAL A 312 12.34 -13.14 0.03
C VAL A 312 13.60 -12.92 0.85
N GLN A 313 14.19 -11.73 0.78
CA GLN A 313 15.40 -11.42 1.55
C GLN A 313 15.53 -9.92 1.79
N TYR A 314 15.85 -9.55 3.03
CA TYR A 314 16.34 -8.22 3.34
C TYR A 314 17.71 -7.99 2.71
N ASN A 315 17.90 -6.81 2.10
CA ASN A 315 19.22 -6.38 1.64
C ASN A 315 19.42 -4.90 2.00
N SER A 316 20.49 -4.61 2.73
CA SER A 316 20.74 -3.27 3.27
C SER A 316 20.95 -2.22 2.18
N GLN A 317 21.66 -2.55 1.08
CA GLN A 317 21.93 -1.57 0.04
C GLN A 317 20.67 -1.13 -0.69
N PRO A 318 19.80 -2.02 -1.25
CA PRO A 318 18.51 -1.63 -1.80
C PRO A 318 17.63 -0.89 -0.82
N SER A 319 17.61 -1.26 0.46
CA SER A 319 16.85 -0.56 1.50
C SER A 319 17.30 0.89 1.66
N ILE A 320 18.62 1.13 1.71
CA ILE A 320 19.20 2.48 1.79
C ILE A 320 18.89 3.29 0.52
N ASP A 321 19.05 2.67 -0.65
CA ASP A 321 18.82 3.35 -1.94
C ASP A 321 17.34 3.70 -2.11
N ALA A 322 16.42 2.81 -1.75
CA ALA A 322 14.98 3.08 -1.77
C ALA A 322 14.62 4.28 -0.89
N LYS A 323 15.14 4.35 0.34
CA LYS A 323 14.92 5.48 1.25
C LYS A 323 15.42 6.80 0.66
N LYS A 324 16.63 6.81 0.05
CA LYS A 324 17.21 8.00 -0.59
C LYS A 324 16.39 8.46 -1.79
N ILE A 325 16.00 7.53 -2.66
CA ILE A 325 15.17 7.80 -3.84
C ILE A 325 13.83 8.39 -3.41
N LEU A 326 13.18 7.73 -2.45
CA LEU A 326 11.88 8.16 -1.94
C LEU A 326 11.93 9.57 -1.34
N MET A 327 12.90 9.86 -0.47
CA MET A 327 13.02 11.21 0.13
C MET A 327 13.36 12.27 -0.91
N LYS A 328 14.21 11.98 -1.89
CA LYS A 328 14.49 12.89 -3.00
C LYS A 328 13.22 13.23 -3.78
N PHE A 329 12.39 12.23 -4.06
CA PHE A 329 11.13 12.39 -4.76
C PHE A 329 10.11 13.20 -3.95
N ILE A 330 9.94 12.88 -2.67
CA ILE A 330 9.06 13.61 -1.75
C ILE A 330 9.45 15.10 -1.69
N ASN A 331 10.71 15.40 -1.44
CA ASN A 331 11.20 16.78 -1.35
C ASN A 331 11.04 17.56 -2.67
N LYS A 332 11.08 16.88 -3.81
CA LYS A 332 10.85 17.50 -5.13
C LYS A 332 9.39 17.89 -5.35
N HIS A 333 8.45 17.03 -4.95
CA HIS A 333 7.04 17.16 -5.31
C HIS A 333 6.16 17.69 -4.17
N MET A 334 6.61 17.58 -2.93
CA MET A 334 5.90 18.09 -1.75
C MET A 334 6.91 18.71 -0.76
N PRO A 335 7.60 19.80 -1.12
CA PRO A 335 8.50 20.47 -0.19
C PRO A 335 7.72 21.04 1.00
N ASN A 336 8.31 20.91 2.21
CA ASN A 336 7.79 21.50 3.45
C ASN A 336 8.05 22.99 3.53
#